data_e1d2c71e8df756a11943b8142ce2d755
#
_entry.id   e1d2c71e8df756a11943b8142ce2d755
#
_cell.length_a   1.000
_cell.length_b   1.000
_cell.length_c   1.000
_cell.angle_alpha   90.00
_cell.angle_beta   90.00
_cell.angle_gamma   90.00
#
_symmetry.space_group_name_H-M   'P 1'
#
loop_
_entity.id
_entity.type
_entity.pdbx_description
1 polymer ?
#
loop_
_entity_poly.entity_id
_entity_poly.type
_entity_poly.pdbx_seq_one_letter_code
_entity_poly.pdbx_strand_id
1 'polypeptide(L)'
;KTITVHASHTYPIYVQHGLLAECGTYIRTATKAAALAVITDDTVESLYGAAVVSALRNAGFRVEIFVFPHGEASKCAETLLQVYDFLCEKQFTRTDAIVALGGGVVGDLAGFAAATYLRGMDFIQIPTTLLAQVDSSVGGKTAIDLKGGKNLVGAFKQPVCVLCDPDTLRTLPSATFSDGMGEVVKYGMIRDAKLFELLAAHNQETIFSVLEDVICTCISIKRDVVEADEFDTGERMILNYG
;
A
#
# COMPACT_ATOMS: atom_id res chain seq x y z
N LYS A 1 13.04 7.63 -6.58
CA LYS A 1 12.44 8.96 -6.30
C LYS A 1 11.76 8.95 -4.94
N THR A 2 11.63 10.14 -4.31
CA THR A 2 10.96 10.28 -3.02
C THR A 2 9.89 11.36 -3.12
N ILE A 3 8.68 11.05 -2.68
CA ILE A 3 7.54 11.98 -2.61
C ILE A 3 7.12 12.05 -1.14
N THR A 4 7.03 13.25 -0.58
CA THR A 4 6.57 13.45 0.81
C THR A 4 5.10 13.82 0.80
N VAL A 5 4.32 13.21 1.68
CA VAL A 5 2.90 13.53 1.93
C VAL A 5 2.79 14.24 3.27
N HIS A 6 2.15 15.42 3.29
CA HIS A 6 1.89 16.23 4.47
C HIS A 6 0.41 16.14 4.84
N ALA A 7 0.08 15.15 5.66
CA ALA A 7 -1.26 14.95 6.22
C ALA A 7 -1.20 15.10 7.76
N SER A 8 -2.15 14.54 8.49
CA SER A 8 -2.11 14.47 9.95
C SER A 8 -0.81 13.82 10.47
N HIS A 9 -0.19 12.99 9.65
CA HIS A 9 1.15 12.47 9.83
C HIS A 9 1.93 12.67 8.52
N THR A 10 3.16 13.22 8.60
CA THR A 10 4.04 13.40 7.43
C THR A 10 4.83 12.13 7.19
N TYR A 11 4.82 11.62 5.95
CA TYR A 11 5.53 10.39 5.59
C TYR A 11 6.11 10.42 4.18
N PRO A 12 7.22 9.71 3.94
CA PRO A 12 7.79 9.55 2.61
C PRO A 12 7.16 8.38 1.85
N ILE A 13 7.04 8.54 0.54
CA ILE A 13 6.79 7.48 -0.42
C ILE A 13 8.04 7.34 -1.28
N TYR A 14 8.67 6.18 -1.25
CA TYR A 14 9.84 5.86 -2.05
C TYR A 14 9.39 5.08 -3.29
N VAL A 15 9.81 5.51 -4.47
CA VAL A 15 9.55 4.82 -5.74
C VAL A 15 10.90 4.52 -6.39
N GLN A 16 11.23 3.24 -6.51
CA GLN A 16 12.52 2.80 -7.05
C GLN A 16 12.47 1.33 -7.45
N HIS A 17 13.09 1.00 -8.58
CA HIS A 17 13.32 -0.37 -8.98
C HIS A 17 14.24 -1.11 -8.01
N GLY A 18 13.93 -2.37 -7.70
CA GLY A 18 14.71 -3.21 -6.78
C GLY A 18 14.58 -2.83 -5.30
N LEU A 19 13.62 -2.00 -4.95
CA LEU A 19 13.45 -1.45 -3.59
C LEU A 19 13.17 -2.54 -2.55
N LEU A 20 12.52 -3.64 -2.95
CA LEU A 20 12.23 -4.73 -2.01
C LEU A 20 13.50 -5.34 -1.39
N ALA A 21 14.60 -5.40 -2.12
CA ALA A 21 15.86 -5.93 -1.59
C ALA A 21 16.48 -5.04 -0.49
N GLU A 22 16.14 -3.75 -0.48
CA GLU A 22 16.64 -2.75 0.45
C GLU A 22 15.59 -2.26 1.44
N CYS A 23 14.38 -2.84 1.43
CA CYS A 23 13.22 -2.35 2.18
C CYS A 23 13.52 -2.19 3.69
N GLY A 24 14.33 -3.08 4.27
CA GLY A 24 14.73 -3.01 5.67
C GLY A 24 15.47 -1.72 6.02
N THR A 25 16.35 -1.24 5.14
CA THR A 25 17.09 0.02 5.34
C THR A 25 16.15 1.22 5.39
N TYR A 26 15.23 1.32 4.44
CA TYR A 26 14.24 2.41 4.39
C TYR A 26 13.31 2.38 5.61
N ILE A 27 12.79 1.21 5.97
CA ILE A 27 11.90 1.04 7.12
C ILE A 27 12.62 1.42 8.43
N ARG A 28 13.91 1.07 8.57
CA ARG A 28 14.68 1.44 9.77
C ARG A 28 14.80 2.94 9.97
N THR A 29 14.75 3.75 8.90
CA THR A 29 14.75 5.21 9.01
C THR A 29 13.38 5.78 9.38
N ALA A 30 12.30 5.05 9.07
CA ALA A 30 10.93 5.52 9.25
C ALA A 30 10.31 5.15 10.60
N THR A 31 10.79 4.09 11.26
CA THR A 31 10.25 3.64 12.55
C THR A 31 11.35 3.22 13.53
N LYS A 32 11.05 3.33 14.82
CA LYS A 32 11.89 2.83 15.91
C LYS A 32 11.49 1.41 16.38
N ALA A 33 10.57 0.77 15.66
CA ALA A 33 10.09 -0.57 15.99
C ALA A 33 11.24 -1.57 16.13
N ALA A 34 11.14 -2.47 17.08
CA ALA A 34 12.07 -3.60 17.23
C ALA A 34 11.56 -4.84 16.48
N ALA A 35 10.25 -4.97 16.34
CA ALA A 35 9.61 -6.09 15.67
C ALA A 35 8.65 -5.60 14.58
N LEU A 36 8.55 -6.40 13.51
CA LEU A 36 7.67 -6.16 12.36
C LEU A 36 6.76 -7.37 12.14
N ALA A 37 5.45 -7.12 12.11
CA ALA A 37 4.45 -8.07 11.68
C ALA A 37 4.17 -7.87 10.18
N VAL A 38 4.67 -8.75 9.33
CA VAL A 38 4.38 -8.71 7.89
C VAL A 38 3.03 -9.41 7.67
N ILE A 39 2.06 -8.66 7.16
CA ILE A 39 0.74 -9.16 6.78
C ILE A 39 0.70 -9.22 5.25
N THR A 40 0.35 -10.38 4.70
CA THR A 40 0.37 -10.61 3.25
C THR A 40 -0.65 -11.69 2.86
N ASP A 41 -0.93 -11.82 1.57
CA ASP A 41 -1.69 -12.94 1.03
C ASP A 41 -0.77 -14.07 0.50
N ASP A 42 -1.34 -15.24 0.27
CA ASP A 42 -0.63 -16.45 -0.17
C ASP A 42 0.05 -16.30 -1.54
N THR A 43 -0.51 -15.50 -2.45
CA THR A 43 0.08 -15.21 -3.76
C THR A 43 1.32 -14.34 -3.62
N VAL A 44 1.21 -13.24 -2.90
CA VAL A 44 2.31 -12.28 -2.70
C VAL A 44 3.40 -12.88 -1.82
N GLU A 45 3.03 -13.68 -0.80
CA GLU A 45 3.99 -14.41 0.04
C GLU A 45 4.89 -15.31 -0.80
N SER A 46 4.30 -16.09 -1.70
CA SER A 46 5.04 -17.01 -2.57
C SER A 46 6.03 -16.30 -3.51
N LEU A 47 5.73 -15.06 -3.92
CA LEU A 47 6.56 -14.26 -4.84
C LEU A 47 7.64 -13.46 -4.11
N TYR A 48 7.31 -12.83 -2.98
CA TYR A 48 8.14 -11.80 -2.36
C TYR A 48 8.40 -12.02 -0.88
N GLY A 49 7.63 -12.87 -0.19
CA GLY A 49 7.66 -13.04 1.26
C GLY A 49 9.06 -13.33 1.79
N ALA A 50 9.74 -14.34 1.22
CA ALA A 50 11.07 -14.75 1.66
C ALA A 50 12.12 -13.62 1.49
N ALA A 51 12.09 -12.92 0.36
CA ALA A 51 13.04 -11.83 0.07
C ALA A 51 12.84 -10.65 1.03
N VAL A 52 11.58 -10.21 1.24
CA VAL A 52 11.25 -9.11 2.15
C VAL A 52 11.59 -9.48 3.60
N VAL A 53 11.20 -10.66 4.08
CA VAL A 53 11.54 -11.11 5.44
C VAL A 53 13.05 -11.15 5.66
N SER A 54 13.81 -11.63 4.68
CA SER A 54 15.27 -11.63 4.73
C SER A 54 15.85 -10.21 4.82
N ALA A 55 15.40 -9.28 3.96
CA ALA A 55 15.84 -7.89 3.97
C ALA A 55 15.53 -7.19 5.30
N LEU A 56 14.35 -7.43 5.88
CA LEU A 56 13.97 -6.89 7.17
C LEU A 56 14.81 -7.45 8.32
N ARG A 57 15.06 -8.77 8.33
CA ARG A 57 15.92 -9.41 9.34
C ARG A 57 17.37 -8.93 9.24
N ASN A 58 17.91 -8.76 8.04
CA ASN A 58 19.24 -8.21 7.81
C ASN A 58 19.38 -6.77 8.33
N ALA A 59 18.28 -6.00 8.34
CA ALA A 59 18.23 -4.68 8.95
C ALA A 59 18.03 -4.71 10.49
N GLY A 60 18.05 -5.90 11.11
CA GLY A 60 18.04 -6.07 12.57
C GLY A 60 16.64 -6.08 13.19
N PHE A 61 15.57 -6.29 12.43
CA PHE A 61 14.22 -6.46 12.96
C PHE A 61 13.95 -7.92 13.36
N ARG A 62 13.18 -8.11 14.45
CA ARG A 62 12.45 -9.36 14.66
C ARG A 62 11.27 -9.36 13.69
N VAL A 63 11.12 -10.41 12.88
CA VAL A 63 10.10 -10.45 11.83
C VAL A 63 9.27 -11.71 11.96
N GLU A 64 7.97 -11.54 12.06
CA GLU A 64 6.94 -12.58 11.98
C GLU A 64 6.05 -12.29 10.77
N ILE A 65 5.54 -13.33 10.13
CA ILE A 65 4.68 -13.21 8.95
C ILE A 65 3.33 -13.87 9.19
N PHE A 66 2.25 -13.20 8.81
CA PHE A 66 0.89 -13.72 8.75
C PHE A 66 0.43 -13.75 7.30
N VAL A 67 -0.05 -14.90 6.86
CA VAL A 67 -0.49 -15.13 5.48
C VAL A 67 -1.96 -15.52 5.49
N PHE A 68 -2.77 -14.87 4.64
CA PHE A 68 -4.18 -15.20 4.46
C PHE A 68 -4.49 -15.51 2.98
N PRO A 69 -5.62 -16.15 2.63
CA PRO A 69 -5.98 -16.42 1.24
C PRO A 69 -6.15 -15.14 0.44
N HIS A 70 -5.60 -15.08 -0.77
CA HIS A 70 -5.74 -13.92 -1.65
C HIS A 70 -7.20 -13.64 -2.05
N GLY A 71 -7.46 -12.40 -2.46
CA GLY A 71 -8.75 -11.96 -2.99
C GLY A 71 -9.60 -11.17 -2.00
N GLU A 72 -10.59 -10.44 -2.54
CA GLU A 72 -11.44 -9.50 -1.79
C GLU A 72 -12.21 -10.16 -0.65
N ALA A 73 -12.59 -11.44 -0.81
CA ALA A 73 -13.33 -12.18 0.22
C ALA A 73 -12.58 -12.26 1.56
N SER A 74 -11.27 -12.14 1.55
CA SER A 74 -10.43 -12.12 2.76
C SER A 74 -10.40 -10.77 3.47
N LYS A 75 -10.90 -9.69 2.85
CA LYS A 75 -10.99 -8.36 3.47
C LYS A 75 -12.21 -8.27 4.41
N CYS A 76 -12.27 -9.08 5.43
CA CYS A 76 -13.43 -9.29 6.29
C CYS A 76 -13.06 -9.31 7.79
N ALA A 77 -14.09 -9.29 8.65
CA ALA A 77 -13.92 -9.27 10.10
C ALA A 77 -13.23 -10.55 10.61
N GLU A 78 -13.52 -11.69 10.01
CA GLU A 78 -12.94 -12.97 10.39
C GLU A 78 -11.43 -12.98 10.22
N THR A 79 -10.93 -12.51 9.08
CA THR A 79 -9.48 -12.39 8.83
C THR A 79 -8.84 -11.34 9.74
N LEU A 80 -9.52 -10.23 9.99
CA LEU A 80 -9.05 -9.19 10.90
C LEU A 80 -8.85 -9.75 12.33
N LEU A 81 -9.78 -10.56 12.83
CA LEU A 81 -9.65 -11.20 14.12
C LEU A 81 -8.46 -12.17 14.17
N GLN A 82 -8.23 -12.94 13.10
CA GLN A 82 -7.04 -13.81 12.99
C GLN A 82 -5.73 -13.00 13.03
N VAL A 83 -5.70 -11.81 12.41
CA VAL A 83 -4.54 -10.90 12.52
C VAL A 83 -4.34 -10.46 13.97
N TYR A 84 -5.39 -10.13 14.71
CA TYR A 84 -5.25 -9.74 16.12
C TYR A 84 -4.75 -10.91 16.99
N ASP A 85 -5.27 -12.10 16.78
CA ASP A 85 -4.83 -13.30 17.50
C ASP A 85 -3.34 -13.56 17.24
N PHE A 86 -2.91 -13.50 15.97
CA PHE A 86 -1.51 -13.60 15.58
C PHE A 86 -0.62 -12.54 16.28
N LEU A 87 -1.04 -11.27 16.26
CA LEU A 87 -0.29 -10.19 16.91
C LEU A 87 -0.16 -10.43 18.43
N CYS A 88 -1.21 -10.91 19.04
CA CYS A 88 -1.25 -11.25 20.48
C CYS A 88 -0.34 -12.45 20.80
N GLU A 89 -0.45 -13.55 20.06
CA GLU A 89 0.36 -14.77 20.24
C GLU A 89 1.86 -14.48 20.06
N LYS A 90 2.20 -13.64 19.08
CA LYS A 90 3.58 -13.21 18.81
C LYS A 90 4.05 -12.06 19.71
N GLN A 91 3.24 -11.66 20.68
CA GLN A 91 3.56 -10.63 21.68
C GLN A 91 3.99 -9.29 21.08
N PHE A 92 3.31 -8.85 20.01
CA PHE A 92 3.51 -7.52 19.45
C PHE A 92 3.00 -6.45 20.41
N THR A 93 3.77 -5.38 20.53
CA THR A 93 3.47 -4.24 21.39
C THR A 93 3.12 -3.00 20.55
N ARG A 94 2.61 -1.95 21.21
CA ARG A 94 2.29 -0.69 20.53
C ARG A 94 3.49 0.02 19.90
N THR A 95 4.70 -0.31 20.30
CA THR A 95 5.94 0.26 19.76
C THR A 95 6.54 -0.53 18.60
N ASP A 96 5.92 -1.66 18.27
CA ASP A 96 6.24 -2.44 17.06
C ASP A 96 5.43 -1.93 15.87
N ALA A 97 5.63 -2.50 14.68
CA ALA A 97 4.97 -2.03 13.47
C ALA A 97 4.36 -3.17 12.65
N ILE A 98 3.32 -2.82 11.88
CA ILE A 98 2.72 -3.69 10.87
C ILE A 98 3.23 -3.28 9.50
N VAL A 99 3.65 -4.26 8.70
CA VAL A 99 4.04 -4.11 7.29
C VAL A 99 2.99 -4.80 6.42
N ALA A 100 2.25 -4.04 5.62
CA ALA A 100 1.38 -4.56 4.59
C ALA A 100 2.21 -4.84 3.33
N LEU A 101 2.41 -6.10 2.99
CA LEU A 101 3.08 -6.52 1.75
C LEU A 101 2.03 -7.09 0.80
N GLY A 102 1.55 -6.30 -0.17
CA GLY A 102 0.51 -6.79 -1.08
C GLY A 102 -0.26 -5.71 -1.84
N GLY A 103 -1.38 -6.09 -2.42
CA GLY A 103 -2.32 -5.18 -3.09
C GLY A 103 -3.21 -4.41 -2.12
N GLY A 104 -4.26 -3.77 -2.65
CA GLY A 104 -5.21 -2.97 -1.87
C GLY A 104 -5.90 -3.73 -0.76
N VAL A 105 -6.27 -5.01 -0.98
CA VAL A 105 -6.88 -5.89 0.05
C VAL A 105 -5.97 -6.01 1.28
N VAL A 106 -4.69 -6.29 1.04
CA VAL A 106 -3.69 -6.42 2.12
C VAL A 106 -3.47 -5.07 2.81
N GLY A 107 -3.33 -3.99 2.02
CA GLY A 107 -3.14 -2.63 2.54
C GLY A 107 -4.28 -2.19 3.45
N ASP A 108 -5.53 -2.38 3.00
CA ASP A 108 -6.72 -2.02 3.76
C ASP A 108 -6.85 -2.81 5.07
N LEU A 109 -6.75 -4.14 4.99
CA LEU A 109 -6.88 -5.03 6.15
C LEU A 109 -5.77 -4.79 7.19
N ALA A 110 -4.50 -4.76 6.75
CA ALA A 110 -3.35 -4.56 7.62
C ALA A 110 -3.33 -3.14 8.21
N GLY A 111 -3.71 -2.13 7.43
CA GLY A 111 -3.82 -0.76 7.89
C GLY A 111 -4.92 -0.58 8.92
N PHE A 112 -6.06 -1.22 8.74
CA PHE A 112 -7.14 -1.20 9.73
C PHE A 112 -6.74 -1.98 11.01
N ALA A 113 -6.04 -3.09 10.88
CA ALA A 113 -5.45 -3.77 12.03
C ALA A 113 -4.47 -2.85 12.79
N ALA A 114 -3.60 -2.13 12.06
CA ALA A 114 -2.66 -1.18 12.66
C ALA A 114 -3.36 0.00 13.34
N ALA A 115 -4.50 0.44 12.82
CA ALA A 115 -5.27 1.52 13.42
C ALA A 115 -5.93 1.14 14.74
N THR A 116 -6.30 -0.13 14.91
CA THR A 116 -7.18 -0.59 15.99
C THR A 116 -6.49 -1.43 17.05
N TYR A 117 -5.51 -2.29 16.67
CA TYR A 117 -4.76 -3.09 17.64
C TYR A 117 -3.98 -2.17 18.60
N LEU A 118 -4.13 -2.40 19.92
CA LEU A 118 -3.56 -1.60 20.99
C LEU A 118 -3.81 -0.08 20.88
N ARG A 119 -4.88 0.34 20.20
CA ARG A 119 -5.27 1.73 19.89
C ARG A 119 -4.33 2.43 18.92
N GLY A 120 -3.58 1.68 18.14
CA GLY A 120 -2.72 2.17 17.08
C GLY A 120 -1.27 1.71 17.18
N MET A 121 -0.76 1.19 16.06
CA MET A 121 0.63 0.83 15.84
C MET A 121 1.17 1.59 14.63
N ASP A 122 2.50 1.64 14.46
CA ASP A 122 3.10 2.10 13.21
C ASP A 122 2.70 1.17 12.06
N PHE A 123 2.49 1.77 10.89
CA PHE A 123 2.03 1.09 9.68
C PHE A 123 2.93 1.42 8.51
N ILE A 124 3.40 0.40 7.79
CA ILE A 124 4.25 0.51 6.60
C ILE A 124 3.51 -0.16 5.44
N GLN A 125 3.56 0.43 4.25
CA GLN A 125 3.00 -0.18 3.05
C GLN A 125 4.09 -0.54 2.04
N ILE A 126 4.02 -1.76 1.51
CA ILE A 126 4.80 -2.25 0.38
C ILE A 126 3.79 -2.73 -0.67
N PRO A 127 3.22 -1.79 -1.47
CA PRO A 127 2.20 -2.11 -2.45
C PRO A 127 2.80 -2.88 -3.64
N THR A 128 2.16 -3.99 -4.02
CA THR A 128 2.64 -4.88 -5.09
C THR A 128 1.73 -4.93 -6.31
N THR A 129 0.60 -4.24 -6.31
CA THR A 129 -0.27 -4.05 -7.48
C THR A 129 -0.22 -2.62 -7.98
N LEU A 130 -0.50 -2.39 -9.28
CA LEU A 130 -0.47 -1.04 -9.84
C LEU A 130 -1.50 -0.13 -9.13
N LEU A 131 -2.73 -0.60 -8.94
CA LEU A 131 -3.76 0.14 -8.20
C LEU A 131 -3.29 0.54 -6.80
N ALA A 132 -2.60 -0.36 -6.10
CA ALA A 132 -2.09 -0.05 -4.77
C ALA A 132 -0.93 0.96 -4.82
N GLN A 133 -0.03 0.87 -5.79
CA GLN A 133 1.08 1.81 -5.94
C GLN A 133 0.62 3.23 -6.29
N VAL A 134 -0.39 3.37 -7.15
CA VAL A 134 -0.83 4.70 -7.62
C VAL A 134 -1.98 5.30 -6.80
N ASP A 135 -2.71 4.49 -6.03
CA ASP A 135 -3.92 4.94 -5.34
C ASP A 135 -4.01 4.47 -3.89
N SER A 136 -4.32 3.20 -3.59
CA SER A 136 -4.78 2.80 -2.27
C SER A 136 -3.72 2.93 -1.17
N SER A 137 -2.42 2.93 -1.48
CA SER A 137 -1.35 3.15 -0.49
C SER A 137 -1.22 4.61 -0.03
N VAL A 138 -1.93 5.56 -0.65
CA VAL A 138 -1.82 6.99 -0.36
C VAL A 138 -3.11 7.53 0.25
N GLY A 139 -3.01 8.26 1.37
CA GLY A 139 -4.15 8.97 1.95
C GLY A 139 -4.88 8.21 3.06
N GLY A 140 -4.31 7.11 3.56
CA GLY A 140 -4.65 6.51 4.85
C GLY A 140 -6.02 5.86 4.98
N LYS A 141 -6.82 5.75 3.92
CA LYS A 141 -8.07 4.99 3.98
C LYS A 141 -7.75 3.51 4.18
N THR A 142 -8.27 2.91 5.24
CA THR A 142 -8.12 1.49 5.56
C THR A 142 -9.46 0.93 6.01
N ALA A 143 -9.82 -0.27 5.59
CA ALA A 143 -11.14 -0.81 5.86
C ALA A 143 -11.24 -2.33 5.68
N ILE A 144 -12.36 -2.87 6.16
CA ILE A 144 -12.84 -4.20 5.85
C ILE A 144 -14.25 -4.13 5.25
N ASP A 145 -14.62 -5.20 4.56
CA ASP A 145 -15.93 -5.38 3.98
C ASP A 145 -16.89 -6.02 5.00
N LEU A 146 -18.16 -5.68 4.86
CA LEU A 146 -19.26 -6.34 5.55
C LEU A 146 -20.20 -7.00 4.53
N LYS A 147 -21.13 -7.83 5.00
CA LYS A 147 -22.18 -8.43 4.14
C LYS A 147 -23.02 -7.38 3.40
N GLY A 148 -23.12 -6.18 3.95
CA GLY A 148 -23.89 -5.07 3.39
C GLY A 148 -23.16 -4.23 2.33
N GLY A 149 -21.85 -4.41 2.17
CA GLY A 149 -21.06 -3.65 1.19
C GLY A 149 -19.57 -3.59 1.51
N LYS A 150 -18.81 -3.07 0.55
CA LYS A 150 -17.37 -2.89 0.65
C LYS A 150 -16.99 -1.67 1.49
N ASN A 151 -15.87 -1.76 2.20
CA ASN A 151 -15.21 -0.64 2.90
C ASN A 151 -16.11 0.07 3.94
N LEU A 152 -17.08 -0.62 4.53
CA LEU A 152 -18.04 -0.01 5.46
C LEU A 152 -17.51 0.16 6.88
N VAL A 153 -16.48 -0.56 7.26
CA VAL A 153 -15.84 -0.45 8.58
C VAL A 153 -14.36 -0.20 8.39
N GLY A 154 -13.86 0.93 8.88
CA GLY A 154 -12.47 1.30 8.67
C GLY A 154 -12.03 2.49 9.51
N ALA A 155 -10.82 2.95 9.24
CA ALA A 155 -10.22 4.10 9.87
C ALA A 155 -9.29 4.83 8.90
N PHE A 156 -9.06 6.11 9.14
CA PHE A 156 -7.95 6.83 8.52
C PHE A 156 -6.66 6.52 9.30
N LYS A 157 -5.73 5.81 8.68
CA LYS A 157 -4.43 5.44 9.25
C LYS A 157 -3.33 5.76 8.25
N GLN A 158 -2.66 6.89 8.44
CA GLN A 158 -1.51 7.23 7.60
C GLN A 158 -0.34 6.28 7.90
N PRO A 159 0.37 5.79 6.87
CA PRO A 159 1.58 4.99 7.07
C PRO A 159 2.75 5.87 7.54
N VAL A 160 3.77 5.25 8.14
CA VAL A 160 5.04 5.94 8.44
C VAL A 160 5.97 5.99 7.23
N CYS A 161 5.81 5.09 6.28
CA CYS A 161 6.40 5.16 4.94
C CYS A 161 5.68 4.21 3.97
N VAL A 162 5.84 4.47 2.67
CA VAL A 162 5.39 3.59 1.57
C VAL A 162 6.57 3.26 0.68
N LEU A 163 6.72 2.00 0.30
CA LEU A 163 7.81 1.50 -0.55
C LEU A 163 7.22 0.92 -1.83
N CYS A 164 7.25 1.69 -2.93
CA CYS A 164 6.76 1.29 -4.25
C CYS A 164 7.93 0.77 -5.09
N ASP A 165 7.96 -0.53 -5.35
CA ASP A 165 8.89 -1.15 -6.28
C ASP A 165 8.17 -1.48 -7.59
N PRO A 166 8.44 -0.74 -8.69
CA PRO A 166 7.78 -1.00 -9.97
C PRO A 166 8.06 -2.41 -10.54
N ASP A 167 9.14 -3.08 -10.11
CA ASP A 167 9.45 -4.42 -10.58
C ASP A 167 8.45 -5.47 -10.10
N THR A 168 7.71 -5.23 -9.02
CA THR A 168 6.63 -6.11 -8.56
C THR A 168 5.50 -6.22 -9.58
N LEU A 169 5.34 -5.20 -10.43
CA LEU A 169 4.28 -5.16 -11.44
C LEU A 169 4.52 -6.11 -12.63
N ARG A 170 5.77 -6.62 -12.78
CA ARG A 170 6.11 -7.59 -13.85
C ARG A 170 5.50 -8.97 -13.62
N THR A 171 5.14 -9.29 -12.39
CA THR A 171 4.53 -10.58 -12.04
C THR A 171 3.01 -10.52 -11.98
N LEU A 172 2.40 -9.33 -12.19
CA LEU A 172 0.96 -9.19 -12.16
C LEU A 172 0.30 -9.88 -13.37
N PRO A 173 -0.83 -10.57 -13.16
CA PRO A 173 -1.71 -10.94 -14.25
C PRO A 173 -2.12 -9.72 -15.07
N SER A 174 -2.20 -9.88 -16.39
CA SER A 174 -2.54 -8.78 -17.31
C SER A 174 -3.87 -8.09 -16.96
N ALA A 175 -4.87 -8.85 -16.49
CA ALA A 175 -6.15 -8.30 -16.04
C ALA A 175 -5.96 -7.35 -14.84
N THR A 176 -5.23 -7.78 -13.81
CA THR A 176 -4.97 -6.98 -12.61
C THR A 176 -4.14 -5.72 -12.94
N PHE A 177 -3.19 -5.82 -13.88
CA PHE A 177 -2.45 -4.66 -14.35
C PHE A 177 -3.39 -3.68 -15.06
N SER A 178 -4.29 -4.19 -15.94
CA SER A 178 -5.25 -3.37 -16.66
C SER A 178 -6.25 -2.67 -15.74
N ASP A 179 -6.69 -3.33 -14.66
CA ASP A 179 -7.54 -2.70 -13.65
C ASP A 179 -6.84 -1.48 -13.01
N GLY A 180 -5.56 -1.64 -12.65
CA GLY A 180 -4.76 -0.52 -12.14
C GLY A 180 -4.54 0.59 -13.16
N MET A 181 -4.42 0.24 -14.45
CA MET A 181 -4.31 1.25 -15.53
C MET A 181 -5.57 2.09 -15.68
N GLY A 182 -6.75 1.57 -15.35
CA GLY A 182 -7.99 2.36 -15.29
C GLY A 182 -7.85 3.57 -14.36
N GLU A 183 -7.26 3.37 -13.19
CA GLU A 183 -6.99 4.44 -12.22
C GLU A 183 -5.96 5.45 -12.76
N VAL A 184 -4.89 4.95 -13.41
CA VAL A 184 -3.87 5.82 -14.02
C VAL A 184 -4.49 6.71 -15.12
N VAL A 185 -5.34 6.14 -15.97
CA VAL A 185 -6.09 6.90 -17.01
C VAL A 185 -7.00 7.93 -16.36
N LYS A 186 -7.69 7.58 -15.28
CA LYS A 186 -8.53 8.52 -14.52
C LYS A 186 -7.73 9.75 -14.08
N TYR A 187 -6.55 9.58 -13.50
CA TYR A 187 -5.68 10.71 -13.11
C TYR A 187 -5.31 11.59 -14.29
N GLY A 188 -4.97 11.00 -15.44
CA GLY A 188 -4.73 11.75 -16.67
C GLY A 188 -5.93 12.58 -17.11
N MET A 189 -7.13 12.02 -17.03
CA MET A 189 -8.36 12.70 -17.44
C MET A 189 -8.77 13.84 -16.47
N ILE A 190 -8.59 13.68 -15.17
CA ILE A 190 -9.11 14.65 -14.19
C ILE A 190 -8.11 15.74 -13.79
N ARG A 191 -6.80 15.48 -13.92
CA ARG A 191 -5.78 16.38 -13.36
C ARG A 191 -4.56 16.65 -14.26
N ASP A 192 -4.18 15.72 -15.15
CA ASP A 192 -2.92 15.85 -15.91
C ASP A 192 -3.04 15.40 -17.35
N ALA A 193 -3.31 16.35 -18.25
CA ALA A 193 -3.40 16.08 -19.69
C ALA A 193 -2.08 15.51 -20.27
N LYS A 194 -0.91 15.87 -19.72
CA LYS A 194 0.38 15.34 -20.19
C LYS A 194 0.53 13.86 -19.83
N LEU A 195 0.05 13.46 -18.64
CA LEU A 195 -0.03 12.05 -18.28
C LEU A 195 -0.93 11.32 -19.28
N PHE A 196 -2.10 11.86 -19.63
CA PHE A 196 -3.00 11.25 -20.60
C PHE A 196 -2.36 11.10 -21.99
N GLU A 197 -1.66 12.13 -22.49
CA GLU A 197 -0.92 12.09 -23.75
C GLU A 197 0.22 11.06 -23.72
N LEU A 198 0.95 10.96 -22.61
CA LEU A 198 1.99 9.94 -22.41
C LEU A 198 1.39 8.54 -22.49
N LEU A 199 0.27 8.30 -21.82
CA LEU A 199 -0.40 7.00 -21.85
C LEU A 199 -0.88 6.64 -23.28
N ALA A 200 -1.43 7.61 -24.02
CA ALA A 200 -1.87 7.41 -25.39
C ALA A 200 -0.73 7.07 -26.37
N ALA A 201 0.51 7.47 -26.05
CA ALA A 201 1.70 7.18 -26.83
C ALA A 201 2.31 5.80 -26.57
N HIS A 202 1.83 5.08 -25.54
CA HIS A 202 2.38 3.79 -25.11
C HIS A 202 1.31 2.69 -25.17
N ASN A 203 1.76 1.46 -25.41
CA ASN A 203 0.93 0.26 -25.30
C ASN A 203 1.35 -0.54 -24.04
N GLN A 204 0.72 -1.69 -23.82
CA GLN A 204 0.96 -2.54 -22.67
C GLN A 204 2.43 -3.03 -22.55
N GLU A 205 3.15 -3.16 -23.65
CA GLU A 205 4.55 -3.60 -23.63
C GLU A 205 5.50 -2.42 -23.35
N THR A 206 5.24 -1.27 -23.99
CA THR A 206 6.13 -0.11 -23.91
C THR A 206 5.93 0.73 -22.65
N ILE A 207 4.77 0.64 -21.98
CA ILE A 207 4.45 1.41 -20.78
C ILE A 207 5.45 1.14 -19.62
N PHE A 208 6.02 -0.08 -19.54
CA PHE A 208 7.00 -0.43 -18.52
C PHE A 208 8.27 0.42 -18.57
N SER A 209 8.60 1.02 -19.71
CA SER A 209 9.78 1.89 -19.84
C SER A 209 9.60 3.26 -19.16
N VAL A 210 8.36 3.68 -18.90
CA VAL A 210 8.01 4.97 -18.29
C VAL A 210 7.20 4.80 -17.00
N LEU A 211 7.05 3.55 -16.52
CA LEU A 211 6.13 3.22 -15.44
C LEU A 211 6.49 3.89 -14.11
N GLU A 212 7.78 4.03 -13.80
CA GLU A 212 8.22 4.77 -12.60
C GLU A 212 7.76 6.23 -12.64
N ASP A 213 7.85 6.90 -13.79
CA ASP A 213 7.39 8.28 -13.97
C ASP A 213 5.87 8.39 -13.86
N VAL A 214 5.15 7.42 -14.44
CA VAL A 214 3.69 7.31 -14.34
C VAL A 214 3.26 7.15 -12.89
N ILE A 215 3.86 6.23 -12.15
CA ILE A 215 3.57 6.00 -10.72
C ILE A 215 3.84 7.27 -9.92
N CYS A 216 4.99 7.91 -10.11
CA CYS A 216 5.34 9.15 -9.39
C CYS A 216 4.35 10.29 -9.70
N THR A 217 3.89 10.41 -10.94
CA THR A 217 2.90 11.42 -11.33
C THR A 217 1.56 11.17 -10.65
N CYS A 218 1.06 9.91 -10.69
CA CYS A 218 -0.19 9.53 -10.02
C CYS A 218 -0.13 9.76 -8.50
N ILE A 219 0.96 9.33 -7.86
CA ILE A 219 1.19 9.56 -6.42
C ILE A 219 1.18 11.07 -6.11
N SER A 220 1.81 11.89 -6.94
CA SER A 220 1.85 13.34 -6.74
C SER A 220 0.47 13.97 -6.84
N ILE A 221 -0.33 13.57 -7.83
CA ILE A 221 -1.72 14.02 -7.96
C ILE A 221 -2.54 13.60 -6.74
N LYS A 222 -2.41 12.32 -6.33
CA LYS A 222 -3.12 11.79 -5.15
C LYS A 222 -2.71 12.54 -3.88
N ARG A 223 -1.42 12.76 -3.67
CA ARG A 223 -0.88 13.54 -2.54
C ARG A 223 -1.54 14.92 -2.47
N ASP A 224 -1.55 15.66 -3.57
CA ASP A 224 -2.08 17.02 -3.61
C ASP A 224 -3.56 17.06 -3.19
N VAL A 225 -4.34 16.07 -3.64
CA VAL A 225 -5.75 15.92 -3.24
C VAL A 225 -5.90 15.53 -1.77
N VAL A 226 -5.05 14.63 -1.27
CA VAL A 226 -5.07 14.20 0.14
C VAL A 226 -4.64 15.32 1.08
N GLU A 227 -3.62 16.10 0.71
CA GLU A 227 -3.17 17.25 1.50
C GLU A 227 -4.24 18.35 1.57
N ALA A 228 -5.04 18.53 0.51
CA ALA A 228 -6.17 19.46 0.49
C ALA A 228 -7.38 18.96 1.29
N ASP A 229 -7.64 17.65 1.29
CA ASP A 229 -8.81 17.04 1.94
C ASP A 229 -8.50 15.62 2.41
N GLU A 230 -7.83 15.49 3.56
CA GLU A 230 -7.39 14.20 4.11
C GLU A 230 -8.58 13.27 4.40
N PHE A 231 -9.68 13.80 4.93
CA PHE A 231 -10.80 13.01 5.45
C PHE A 231 -11.96 12.81 4.46
N ASP A 232 -11.76 13.20 3.19
CA ASP A 232 -12.74 12.99 2.10
C ASP A 232 -14.10 13.64 2.38
N THR A 233 -14.04 14.90 2.77
CA THR A 233 -15.23 15.70 3.09
C THR A 233 -15.62 16.70 2.00
N GLY A 234 -14.82 16.83 0.94
CA GLY A 234 -14.99 17.82 -0.11
C GLY A 234 -14.22 17.55 -1.39
N GLU A 235 -13.03 18.16 -1.58
CA GLU A 235 -12.28 18.11 -2.85
C GLU A 235 -11.85 16.69 -3.25
N ARG A 236 -11.57 15.82 -2.28
CA ARG A 236 -11.15 14.44 -2.53
C ARG A 236 -12.21 13.60 -3.27
N MET A 237 -13.49 14.03 -3.23
CA MET A 237 -14.57 13.37 -3.99
C MET A 237 -14.35 13.36 -5.51
N ILE A 238 -13.47 14.25 -6.05
CA ILE A 238 -13.09 14.21 -7.47
C ILE A 238 -12.46 12.87 -7.87
N LEU A 239 -11.86 12.15 -6.91
CA LEU A 239 -11.27 10.83 -7.14
C LEU A 239 -12.33 9.72 -7.32
N ASN A 240 -13.60 9.99 -7.05
CA ASN A 240 -14.71 9.06 -7.30
C ASN A 240 -15.25 9.18 -8.74
N TYR A 241 -14.57 9.90 -9.63
CA TYR A 241 -14.92 9.98 -11.05
C TYR A 241 -14.61 8.64 -11.73
N GLY A 242 -15.62 8.05 -12.38
CA GLY A 242 -15.50 6.77 -13.10
C GLY A 242 -16.47 5.71 -12.59
#